data_322487c691739dae936d86ac322bd103
#
_entry.id   322487c691739dae936d86ac322bd103
#
_cell.length_a   1.000
_cell.length_b   1.000
_cell.length_c   1.000
_cell.angle_alpha   90.00
_cell.angle_beta   90.00
_cell.angle_gamma   90.00
#
_symmetry.space_group_name_H-M   'P 1'
#
loop_
_entity.id
_entity.type
_entity.pdbx_description
1 polymer ?
#
loop_
_entity_poly.entity_id
_entity_poly.type
_entity_poly.pdbx_seq_one_letter_code
_entity_poly.pdbx_strand_id
1 'polypeptide(L)'
;MSSAPRFIHLRVHTEHSLLEGAVPVKTLVKLCAEAKMPAVAVTDTNNMFAALEFSVTAQGAGLQPIVGCQVALAHDPASPGERPRLPAPIVLLAQNEAGYMNLMKMSSRLFVDGAMAQSGLPQITLEELEAWFSSDWKFSSIFRT
;
A
#
# COMPACT_ATOMS: atom_id res chain seq x y z
N MET A 1 -32.91 -12.79 -4.50
CA MET A 1 -31.71 -13.53 -4.92
C MET A 1 -30.53 -13.03 -4.07
N SER A 2 -30.04 -13.82 -3.13
CA SER A 2 -28.87 -13.46 -2.33
C SER A 2 -27.66 -13.47 -3.27
N SER A 3 -27.07 -12.29 -3.54
CA SER A 3 -25.79 -12.25 -4.24
C SER A 3 -24.74 -12.84 -3.33
N ALA A 4 -24.04 -13.88 -3.78
CA ALA A 4 -22.89 -14.39 -3.04
C ALA A 4 -21.90 -13.24 -2.73
N PRO A 5 -21.27 -13.20 -1.55
CA PRO A 5 -20.29 -12.17 -1.23
C PRO A 5 -19.16 -12.23 -2.25
N ARG A 6 -18.86 -11.07 -2.87
CA ARG A 6 -17.79 -10.96 -3.86
C ARG A 6 -16.48 -10.68 -3.12
N PHE A 7 -15.44 -11.39 -3.51
CA PHE A 7 -14.12 -11.21 -2.95
C PHE A 7 -13.43 -9.97 -3.54
N ILE A 8 -12.68 -9.25 -2.71
CA ILE A 8 -11.87 -8.10 -3.10
C ILE A 8 -10.48 -8.31 -2.52
N HIS A 9 -9.45 -8.27 -3.36
CA HIS A 9 -8.07 -8.23 -2.91
C HIS A 9 -7.73 -6.83 -2.41
N LEU A 10 -7.32 -6.71 -1.15
CA LEU A 10 -6.91 -5.44 -0.54
C LEU A 10 -5.40 -5.29 -0.38
N ARG A 11 -4.63 -6.31 -0.72
CA ARG A 11 -3.17 -6.29 -0.72
C ARG A 11 -2.66 -7.07 -1.93
N VAL A 12 -2.19 -6.33 -2.94
CA VAL A 12 -1.61 -6.91 -4.15
C VAL A 12 -0.34 -6.14 -4.50
N HIS A 13 0.72 -6.87 -4.77
CA HIS A 13 1.98 -6.34 -5.29
C HIS A 13 2.04 -6.59 -6.80
N THR A 14 2.30 -5.53 -7.55
CA THR A 14 2.51 -5.61 -9.00
C THR A 14 4.00 -5.80 -9.34
N GLU A 15 4.32 -5.81 -10.62
CA GLU A 15 5.70 -5.82 -11.12
C GLU A 15 6.56 -4.65 -10.61
N HIS A 16 5.93 -3.59 -10.05
CA HIS A 16 6.64 -2.46 -9.45
C HIS A 16 7.13 -2.72 -8.01
N SER A 17 6.71 -3.81 -7.38
CA SER A 17 7.27 -4.30 -6.12
C SER A 17 8.38 -5.29 -6.43
N LEU A 18 9.59 -4.78 -6.67
CA LEU A 18 10.74 -5.60 -7.03
C LEU A 18 10.98 -6.71 -6.00
N LEU A 19 11.21 -7.94 -6.47
CA LEU A 19 11.41 -9.16 -5.69
C LEU A 19 10.17 -9.70 -4.93
N GLU A 20 9.04 -8.99 -4.93
CA GLU A 20 7.82 -9.39 -4.20
C GLU A 20 6.65 -9.65 -5.14
N GLY A 21 6.51 -8.86 -6.21
CA GLY A 21 5.44 -8.96 -7.20
C GLY A 21 5.96 -9.22 -8.61
N ALA A 22 5.17 -9.91 -9.41
CA ALA A 22 5.50 -10.22 -10.80
C ALA A 22 4.32 -10.00 -11.75
N VAL A 23 3.16 -9.60 -11.26
CA VAL A 23 1.96 -9.45 -12.09
C VAL A 23 1.93 -8.06 -12.74
N PRO A 24 1.91 -7.98 -14.10
CA PRO A 24 1.70 -6.71 -14.78
C PRO A 24 0.32 -6.14 -14.48
N VAL A 25 0.23 -4.82 -14.37
CA VAL A 25 -1.01 -4.09 -14.04
C VAL A 25 -2.18 -4.50 -14.94
N LYS A 26 -1.98 -4.54 -16.26
CA LYS A 26 -3.01 -4.92 -17.22
C LYS A 26 -3.50 -6.36 -17.02
N THR A 27 -2.59 -7.27 -16.70
CA THR A 27 -2.90 -8.68 -16.44
C THR A 27 -3.72 -8.81 -15.14
N LEU A 28 -3.34 -8.10 -14.08
CA LEU A 28 -4.09 -8.07 -12.83
C LEU A 28 -5.53 -7.61 -13.06
N VAL A 29 -5.72 -6.49 -13.73
CA VAL A 29 -7.05 -5.94 -14.02
C VAL A 29 -7.88 -6.92 -14.84
N LYS A 30 -7.31 -7.54 -15.87
CA LYS A 30 -7.98 -8.55 -16.70
C LYS A 30 -8.46 -9.73 -15.85
N LEU A 31 -7.59 -10.31 -15.03
CA LEU A 31 -7.92 -11.46 -14.17
C LEU A 31 -9.04 -11.12 -13.17
N CYS A 32 -8.98 -9.93 -12.54
CA CYS A 32 -10.02 -9.49 -11.61
C CYS A 32 -11.37 -9.26 -12.32
N ALA A 33 -11.37 -8.68 -13.52
CA ALA A 33 -12.58 -8.49 -14.30
C ALA A 33 -13.18 -9.83 -14.75
N GLU A 34 -12.39 -10.78 -15.22
CA GLU A 34 -12.83 -12.15 -15.57
C GLU A 34 -13.41 -12.88 -14.36
N ALA A 35 -12.80 -12.70 -13.17
CA ALA A 35 -13.30 -13.23 -11.91
C ALA A 35 -14.53 -12.47 -11.38
N LYS A 36 -15.03 -11.45 -12.09
CA LYS A 36 -16.19 -10.61 -11.70
C LYS A 36 -16.02 -9.96 -10.32
N MET A 37 -14.81 -9.61 -9.95
CA MET A 37 -14.54 -8.84 -8.74
C MET A 37 -15.07 -7.42 -8.89
N PRO A 38 -15.67 -6.81 -7.86
CA PRO A 38 -16.18 -5.44 -7.94
C PRO A 38 -15.05 -4.40 -7.82
N ALA A 39 -13.95 -4.76 -7.18
CA ALA A 39 -12.83 -3.88 -6.89
C ALA A 39 -11.54 -4.70 -6.69
N VAL A 40 -10.40 -4.03 -6.76
CA VAL A 40 -9.10 -4.57 -6.37
C VAL A 40 -8.20 -3.44 -5.87
N ALA A 41 -7.35 -3.72 -4.89
CA ALA A 41 -6.33 -2.78 -4.44
C ALA A 41 -4.96 -3.14 -5.04
N VAL A 42 -4.18 -2.10 -5.34
CA VAL A 42 -2.75 -2.21 -5.61
C VAL A 42 -2.00 -1.52 -4.48
N THR A 43 -1.06 -2.24 -3.88
CA THR A 43 -0.35 -1.85 -2.66
C THR A 43 1.12 -2.20 -2.77
N ASP A 44 1.78 -1.63 -3.77
CA ASP A 44 3.20 -1.87 -4.01
C ASP A 44 4.07 -1.37 -2.84
N THR A 45 5.20 -2.03 -2.64
CA THR A 45 6.09 -1.76 -1.51
C THR A 45 6.87 -0.46 -1.72
N ASN A 46 6.68 0.48 -0.81
CA ASN A 46 7.33 1.78 -0.75
C ASN A 46 7.17 2.65 -2.01
N ASN A 47 6.23 2.37 -2.89
CA ASN A 47 6.01 3.17 -4.08
C ASN A 47 4.54 3.17 -4.53
N MET A 48 4.22 4.13 -5.40
CA MET A 48 2.91 4.29 -6.03
C MET A 48 3.03 4.36 -7.56
N PHE A 49 4.05 3.72 -8.14
CA PHE A 49 4.35 3.85 -9.58
C PHE A 49 3.22 3.32 -10.44
N ALA A 50 2.54 2.25 -10.01
CA ALA A 50 1.41 1.69 -10.72
C ALA A 50 0.12 2.53 -10.66
N ALA A 51 0.00 3.49 -9.74
CA ALA A 51 -1.27 4.11 -9.36
C ALA A 51 -2.05 4.69 -10.55
N LEU A 52 -1.40 5.43 -11.44
CA LEU A 52 -2.06 6.05 -12.60
C LEU A 52 -2.49 5.02 -13.63
N GLU A 53 -1.58 4.16 -14.08
CA GLU A 53 -1.86 3.12 -15.07
C GLU A 53 -2.96 2.17 -14.56
N PHE A 54 -2.85 1.77 -13.30
CA PHE A 54 -3.83 0.91 -12.64
C PHE A 54 -5.21 1.56 -12.60
N SER A 55 -5.31 2.81 -12.16
CA SER A 55 -6.60 3.50 -12.05
C SER A 55 -7.30 3.63 -13.39
N VAL A 56 -6.59 4.06 -14.44
CA VAL A 56 -7.14 4.21 -15.79
C VAL A 56 -7.55 2.86 -16.38
N THR A 57 -6.69 1.83 -16.24
CA THR A 57 -6.96 0.49 -16.78
C THR A 57 -8.15 -0.17 -16.07
N ALA A 58 -8.22 -0.08 -14.74
CA ALA A 58 -9.31 -0.66 -13.96
C ALA A 58 -10.65 0.00 -14.26
N GLN A 59 -10.69 1.34 -14.32
CA GLN A 59 -11.92 2.07 -14.70
C GLN A 59 -12.40 1.69 -16.11
N GLY A 60 -11.49 1.57 -17.07
CA GLY A 60 -11.81 1.12 -18.42
C GLY A 60 -12.40 -0.29 -18.48
N ALA A 61 -12.05 -1.15 -17.53
CA ALA A 61 -12.57 -2.51 -17.39
C ALA A 61 -13.84 -2.60 -16.50
N GLY A 62 -14.35 -1.48 -15.99
CA GLY A 62 -15.51 -1.46 -15.08
C GLY A 62 -15.20 -1.97 -13.66
N LEU A 63 -13.94 -1.97 -13.28
CA LEU A 63 -13.45 -2.42 -11.98
C LEU A 63 -13.12 -1.20 -11.12
N GLN A 64 -13.57 -1.18 -9.84
CA GLN A 64 -13.23 -0.10 -8.93
C GLN A 64 -11.76 -0.21 -8.47
N PRO A 65 -10.91 0.77 -8.84
CA PRO A 65 -9.53 0.78 -8.33
C PRO A 65 -9.49 1.25 -6.87
N ILE A 66 -8.68 0.59 -6.07
CA ILE A 66 -8.32 1.01 -4.72
C ILE A 66 -6.80 1.22 -4.71
N VAL A 67 -6.37 2.47 -4.50
CA VAL A 67 -4.95 2.80 -4.48
C VAL A 67 -4.43 2.76 -3.06
N GLY A 68 -3.29 2.10 -2.87
CA GLY A 68 -2.61 2.02 -1.60
C GLY A 68 -1.10 1.90 -1.76
N CYS A 69 -0.43 1.75 -0.63
CA CYS A 69 1.00 1.51 -0.56
C CYS A 69 1.31 0.64 0.65
N GLN A 70 2.18 -0.33 0.50
CA GLN A 70 2.77 -1.04 1.63
C GLN A 70 4.05 -0.33 2.04
N VAL A 71 4.18 -0.04 3.33
CA VAL A 71 5.40 0.59 3.87
C VAL A 71 5.97 -0.28 4.99
N ALA A 72 7.26 -0.12 5.24
CA ALA A 72 7.93 -0.78 6.33
C ALA A 72 7.83 0.09 7.60
N LEU A 73 7.22 -0.44 8.66
CA LEU A 73 7.13 0.22 9.95
C LEU A 73 8.37 -0.13 10.79
N ALA A 74 9.10 0.89 11.21
CA ALA A 74 10.25 0.73 12.08
C ALA A 74 9.81 0.21 13.46
N HIS A 75 10.59 -0.71 14.00
CA HIS A 75 10.48 -1.07 15.41
C HIS A 75 11.30 -0.11 16.27
N ASP A 76 10.94 -0.02 17.55
CA ASP A 76 11.79 0.63 18.54
C ASP A 76 13.18 0.01 18.53
N PRO A 77 14.22 0.79 18.84
CA PRO A 77 15.59 0.27 18.92
C PRO A 77 15.64 -0.97 19.81
N ALA A 78 16.28 -2.02 19.31
CA ALA A 78 16.47 -3.23 20.09
C ALA A 78 17.29 -2.93 21.36
N SER A 79 16.94 -3.55 22.47
CA SER A 79 17.72 -3.46 23.71
C SER A 79 19.14 -3.98 23.49
N PRO A 80 20.14 -3.50 24.24
CA PRO A 80 21.51 -3.99 24.12
C PRO A 80 21.56 -5.53 24.24
N GLY A 81 22.03 -6.20 23.18
CA GLY A 81 22.09 -7.67 23.12
C GLY A 81 20.92 -8.35 22.39
N GLU A 82 19.88 -7.64 22.03
CA GLU A 82 18.82 -8.17 21.15
C GLU A 82 19.22 -8.10 19.66
N ARG A 83 18.74 -9.09 18.89
CA ARG A 83 18.92 -9.04 17.44
C ARG A 83 18.03 -7.93 16.84
N PRO A 84 18.53 -7.15 15.87
CA PRO A 84 17.71 -6.18 15.15
C PRO A 84 16.46 -6.87 14.58
N ARG A 85 15.29 -6.31 14.84
CA ARG A 85 14.04 -6.79 14.26
C ARG A 85 13.89 -6.22 12.86
N LEU A 86 13.42 -7.05 11.92
CA LEU A 86 13.06 -6.55 10.60
C LEU A 86 11.83 -5.64 10.71
N PRO A 87 11.76 -4.55 9.91
CA PRO A 87 10.58 -3.69 9.87
C PRO A 87 9.31 -4.49 9.55
N ALA A 88 8.20 -4.16 10.22
CA ALA A 88 6.92 -4.81 9.95
C ALA A 88 6.21 -4.16 8.75
N PRO A 89 5.67 -4.92 7.81
CA PRO A 89 4.89 -4.36 6.72
C PRO A 89 3.54 -3.85 7.23
N ILE A 90 3.16 -2.61 6.85
CA ILE A 90 1.83 -2.05 7.05
C ILE A 90 1.27 -1.62 5.70
N VAL A 91 0.00 -1.95 5.44
CA VAL A 91 -0.71 -1.56 4.22
C VAL A 91 -1.59 -0.35 4.49
N LEU A 92 -1.43 0.67 3.68
CA LEU A 92 -2.19 1.91 3.74
C LEU A 92 -3.02 2.04 2.46
N LEU A 93 -4.32 2.28 2.60
CA LEU A 93 -5.25 2.44 1.48
C LEU A 93 -5.80 3.87 1.45
N ALA A 94 -5.82 4.50 0.29
CA ALA A 94 -6.43 5.82 0.12
C ALA A 94 -7.96 5.68 0.09
N GLN A 95 -8.64 6.37 1.00
CA GLN A 95 -10.10 6.40 1.05
C GLN A 95 -10.69 7.51 0.15
N ASN A 96 -9.94 8.58 -0.06
CA ASN A 96 -10.33 9.76 -0.83
C ASN A 96 -9.10 10.45 -1.43
N GLU A 97 -9.32 11.56 -2.13
CA GLU A 97 -8.25 12.33 -2.76
C GLU A 97 -7.21 12.84 -1.75
N ALA A 98 -7.65 13.32 -0.58
CA ALA A 98 -6.71 13.76 0.47
C ALA A 98 -5.81 12.61 0.95
N GLY A 99 -6.37 11.41 1.14
CA GLY A 99 -5.62 10.21 1.46
C GLY A 99 -4.61 9.84 0.37
N TYR A 100 -4.99 9.95 -0.89
CA TYR A 100 -4.09 9.71 -2.03
C TYR A 100 -2.92 10.72 -2.04
N MET A 101 -3.20 12.01 -1.85
CA MET A 101 -2.17 13.05 -1.75
C MET A 101 -1.22 12.81 -0.59
N ASN A 102 -1.73 12.35 0.56
CA ASN A 102 -0.91 12.01 1.71
C ASN A 102 -0.01 10.81 1.45
N LEU A 103 -0.52 9.75 0.79
CA LEU A 103 0.32 8.62 0.37
C LEU A 103 1.44 9.04 -0.57
N MET A 104 1.18 9.94 -1.52
CA MET A 104 2.22 10.47 -2.42
C MET A 104 3.30 11.24 -1.65
N LYS A 105 2.90 12.11 -0.73
CA LYS A 105 3.85 12.87 0.11
C LYS A 105 4.67 11.93 0.98
N MET A 106 4.03 10.96 1.62
CA MET A 106 4.70 9.97 2.44
C MET A 106 5.69 9.13 1.63
N SER A 107 5.29 8.62 0.48
CA SER A 107 6.17 7.88 -0.42
C SER A 107 7.38 8.71 -0.84
N SER A 108 7.20 9.99 -1.14
CA SER A 108 8.30 10.89 -1.47
C SER A 108 9.25 11.08 -0.29
N ARG A 109 8.74 11.29 0.91
CA ARG A 109 9.56 11.48 2.12
C ARG A 109 10.37 10.25 2.48
N LEU A 110 9.84 9.04 2.27
CA LEU A 110 10.58 7.81 2.51
C LEU A 110 11.93 7.76 1.78
N PHE A 111 12.02 8.38 0.60
CA PHE A 111 13.22 8.38 -0.22
C PHE A 111 14.05 9.66 -0.12
N VAL A 112 13.43 10.81 0.21
CA VAL A 112 14.13 12.10 0.28
C VAL A 112 14.68 12.35 1.69
N ASP A 113 13.83 12.17 2.72
CA ASP A 113 14.15 12.52 4.10
C ASP A 113 14.23 11.29 5.02
N GLY A 114 13.82 10.12 4.52
CA GLY A 114 13.62 8.93 5.32
C GLY A 114 14.91 8.37 5.90
N ALA A 115 14.84 7.98 7.17
CA ALA A 115 15.87 7.16 7.77
C ALA A 115 15.91 5.81 7.05
N MET A 116 16.99 5.52 6.38
CA MET A 116 17.22 4.15 5.89
C MET A 116 17.50 3.27 7.10
N ALA A 117 16.74 2.17 7.22
CA ALA A 117 17.09 1.13 8.18
C ALA A 117 18.55 0.69 7.97
N GLN A 118 19.14 0.05 8.98
CA GLN A 118 20.42 -0.63 8.83
C GLN A 118 20.40 -1.68 7.69
N SER A 119 19.21 -2.12 7.29
CA SER A 119 18.94 -2.97 6.12
C SER A 119 18.99 -2.23 4.77
N GLY A 120 19.15 -0.91 4.74
CA GLY A 120 19.08 -0.10 3.51
C GLY A 120 17.68 0.06 2.93
N LEU A 121 16.62 -0.33 3.66
CA LEU A 121 15.24 -0.19 3.22
C LEU A 121 14.59 1.06 3.83
N PRO A 122 13.84 1.85 3.03
CA PRO A 122 13.05 2.96 3.56
C PRO A 122 12.02 2.45 4.57
N GLN A 123 11.90 3.15 5.69
CA GLN A 123 10.95 2.80 6.74
C GLN A 123 10.34 4.05 7.37
N ILE A 124 9.17 3.91 7.96
CA ILE A 124 8.46 4.96 8.70
C ILE A 124 8.34 4.57 10.16
N THR A 125 8.49 5.51 11.07
CA THR A 125 8.23 5.29 12.50
C THR A 125 6.73 5.37 12.80
N LEU A 126 6.31 4.79 13.93
CA LEU A 126 4.92 4.91 14.37
C LEU A 126 4.54 6.38 14.63
N GLU A 127 5.45 7.15 15.21
CA GLU A 127 5.25 8.57 15.50
C GLU A 127 5.05 9.40 14.21
N GLU A 128 5.88 9.16 13.20
CA GLU A 128 5.70 9.79 11.88
C GLU A 128 4.37 9.39 11.25
N LEU A 129 4.00 8.11 11.34
CA LEU A 129 2.73 7.63 10.84
C LEU A 129 1.55 8.32 11.55
N GLU A 130 1.58 8.40 12.89
CA GLU A 130 0.55 9.09 13.69
C GLU A 130 0.45 10.57 13.36
N ALA A 131 1.56 11.26 13.13
CA ALA A 131 1.56 12.67 12.72
C ALA A 131 0.83 12.90 11.39
N TRP A 132 0.87 11.92 10.47
CA TRP A 132 0.11 11.98 9.22
C TRP A 132 -1.39 11.71 9.41
N PHE A 133 -1.77 10.98 10.48
CA PHE A 133 -3.17 10.71 10.82
C PHE A 133 -3.87 11.87 11.53
N SER A 134 -3.14 12.70 12.28
CA SER A 134 -3.73 13.78 13.10
C SER A 134 -4.17 15.01 12.30
N SER A 135 -3.74 15.18 11.06
CA SER A 135 -4.12 16.29 10.19
C SER A 135 -5.30 15.91 9.28
N ASP A 136 -6.54 16.02 9.78
CA ASP A 136 -7.82 15.87 9.05
C ASP A 136 -8.02 14.53 8.31
N TRP A 137 -7.41 13.44 8.78
CA TRP A 137 -7.42 12.17 8.09
C TRP A 137 -8.36 11.16 8.76
N LYS A 138 -9.47 10.85 8.12
CA LYS A 138 -10.31 9.70 8.47
C LYS A 138 -9.74 8.45 7.81
N PHE A 139 -8.94 7.73 8.54
CA PHE A 139 -8.42 6.43 8.12
C PHE A 139 -9.30 5.31 8.65
N SER A 140 -9.80 4.45 7.80
CA SER A 140 -10.27 3.15 8.24
C SER A 140 -9.07 2.20 8.26
N SER A 141 -8.52 1.96 9.44
CA SER A 141 -7.50 0.94 9.63
C SER A 141 -8.11 -0.43 9.36
N ILE A 142 -7.85 -0.97 8.18
CA ILE A 142 -8.16 -2.35 7.90
C ILE A 142 -6.85 -3.13 8.10
N PHE A 143 -6.89 -3.97 9.14
CA PHE A 143 -5.90 -4.97 9.55
C PHE A 143 -4.69 -4.52 10.39
N ARG A 144 -4.88 -4.57 11.73
CA ARG A 144 -3.88 -5.08 12.66
C ARG A 144 -3.94 -6.60 12.61
N THR A 145 -2.93 -7.26 12.11
CA THR A 145 -2.67 -8.68 12.40
C THR A 145 -1.66 -8.77 13.53
#